data_c676758f09453c7b2f35a2a7fcf28344
#
_entry.id   c676758f09453c7b2f35a2a7fcf28344
#
_cell.length_a   1.000
_cell.length_b   1.000
_cell.length_c   1.000
_cell.angle_alpha   90.00
_cell.angle_beta   90.00
_cell.angle_gamma   90.00
#
_symmetry.space_group_name_H-M   'P 1'
#
loop_
_entity.id
_entity.type
_entity.pdbx_description
1 polymer ?
#
loop_
_entity_poly.entity_id
_entity_poly.type
_entity_poly.pdbx_seq_one_letter_code
_entity_poly.pdbx_strand_id
1 'polypeptide(L)'
;MYLSSYSFMEPDEPFYLYYPSWLNVWESHSYNTALKTTGANGWRFKRFGSRREIYTREITRRPEHTPYINALDKVSDAALHSMSAKERMMLLKSRTAFIYIDSWGESGVFEYNISSLNLSTIDTLPKNLVKKFSISDVTCKIRGENFSLYQAMAMAQDYLAWDVFDFVVICGGYRAVPLLAFTAESMIQSEVKNKKRLIPGINISIERVGCFIFSKRESDLKIHCGPYIPTATNNPHLPDVENTDDIDLLAYAGGINKTKPFPHTGIDLIARYGCSGCMTPALSWQYINQYALHNGCLRTVIPGVVSGYAYFDTWYQ
;
A
#
# COMPACT_ATOMS: atom_id res chain seq x y z
N MET A 1 16.58 8.76 6.16
CA MET A 1 16.25 9.40 4.87
C MET A 1 15.13 10.40 5.05
N TYR A 2 14.97 11.31 4.08
CA TYR A 2 13.89 12.30 4.12
C TYR A 2 12.96 12.12 2.93
N LEU A 3 11.67 12.34 3.13
CA LEU A 3 10.67 12.34 2.07
C LEU A 3 10.58 13.75 1.48
N SER A 4 11.35 13.98 0.43
CA SER A 4 11.49 15.32 -0.20
C SER A 4 10.21 15.78 -0.88
N SER A 5 9.42 14.84 -1.39
CA SER A 5 8.13 15.11 -2.03
C SER A 5 7.32 13.83 -2.14
N TYR A 6 6.00 13.98 -2.14
CA TYR A 6 5.09 12.87 -2.44
C TYR A 6 3.74 13.35 -2.96
N SER A 7 3.07 12.45 -3.64
CA SER A 7 1.69 12.65 -4.07
C SER A 7 0.94 11.32 -4.04
N PHE A 8 -0.32 11.38 -3.67
CA PHE A 8 -1.27 10.26 -3.72
C PHE A 8 -2.46 10.63 -4.59
N MET A 9 -3.06 9.61 -5.18
CA MET A 9 -4.34 9.75 -5.85
C MET A 9 -5.21 8.53 -5.58
N GLU A 10 -6.47 8.78 -5.28
CA GLU A 10 -7.54 7.78 -5.27
C GLU A 10 -8.54 8.09 -6.38
N PRO A 11 -9.37 7.12 -6.78
CA PRO A 11 -10.38 7.34 -7.81
C PRO A 11 -11.39 8.42 -7.43
N ASP A 12 -11.82 9.22 -8.41
CA ASP A 12 -12.93 10.15 -8.24
C ASP A 12 -14.29 9.44 -8.33
N GLU A 13 -14.29 8.20 -8.86
CA GLU A 13 -15.47 7.39 -9.02
C GLU A 13 -16.12 7.05 -7.67
N PRO A 14 -17.44 6.98 -7.59
CA PRO A 14 -18.11 6.64 -6.35
C PRO A 14 -17.88 5.18 -5.96
N PHE A 15 -18.02 4.88 -4.68
CA PHE A 15 -18.05 3.52 -4.19
C PHE A 15 -19.17 2.71 -4.83
N TYR A 16 -18.88 1.46 -5.15
CA TYR A 16 -19.90 0.49 -5.51
C TYR A 16 -19.87 -0.72 -4.58
N LEU A 17 -21.03 -1.25 -4.25
CA LEU A 17 -21.17 -2.49 -3.52
C LEU A 17 -20.94 -3.66 -4.49
N TYR A 18 -20.05 -4.55 -4.10
CA TYR A 18 -19.75 -5.72 -4.91
C TYR A 18 -20.79 -6.82 -4.71
N TYR A 19 -21.21 -7.41 -5.82
CA TYR A 19 -22.08 -8.58 -5.84
C TYR A 19 -21.41 -9.64 -6.71
N PRO A 20 -21.06 -10.82 -6.14
CA PRO A 20 -20.45 -11.88 -6.92
C PRO A 20 -21.45 -12.39 -7.97
N SER A 21 -20.91 -12.79 -9.11
CA SER A 21 -21.73 -13.42 -10.15
C SER A 21 -22.20 -14.79 -9.67
N TRP A 22 -23.49 -15.05 -9.74
CA TRP A 22 -24.05 -16.38 -9.41
C TRP A 22 -23.58 -17.47 -10.38
N LEU A 23 -23.09 -17.10 -11.56
CA LEU A 23 -22.53 -18.01 -12.56
C LEU A 23 -21.10 -18.46 -12.23
N ASN A 24 -20.40 -17.73 -11.36
CA ASN A 24 -19.04 -18.05 -10.96
C ASN A 24 -19.01 -18.54 -9.51
N VAL A 25 -19.11 -19.85 -9.35
CA VAL A 25 -19.15 -20.51 -8.04
C VAL A 25 -17.89 -20.21 -7.21
N TRP A 26 -16.74 -20.13 -7.86
CA TRP A 26 -15.48 -19.88 -7.18
C TRP A 26 -15.37 -18.43 -6.66
N GLU A 27 -15.81 -17.46 -7.45
CA GLU A 27 -15.91 -16.06 -7.03
C GLU A 27 -16.86 -15.91 -5.84
N SER A 28 -18.05 -16.52 -5.93
CA SER A 28 -19.02 -16.52 -4.85
C SER A 28 -18.48 -17.19 -3.58
N HIS A 29 -17.74 -18.30 -3.72
CA HIS A 29 -17.11 -18.98 -2.59
C HIS A 29 -16.05 -18.11 -1.92
N SER A 30 -15.14 -17.51 -2.69
CA SER A 30 -14.08 -16.63 -2.19
C SER A 30 -14.66 -15.40 -1.48
N TYR A 31 -15.68 -14.78 -2.08
CA TYR A 31 -16.39 -13.65 -1.49
C TYR A 31 -17.03 -14.02 -0.14
N ASN A 32 -17.80 -15.11 -0.10
CA ASN A 32 -18.46 -15.54 1.12
C ASN A 32 -17.49 -15.97 2.21
N THR A 33 -16.36 -16.59 1.83
CA THR A 33 -15.29 -16.95 2.75
C THR A 33 -14.67 -15.69 3.34
N ALA A 34 -14.32 -14.71 2.52
CA ALA A 34 -13.76 -13.44 2.98
C ALA A 34 -14.73 -12.66 3.89
N LEU A 35 -16.04 -12.66 3.60
CA LEU A 35 -17.02 -12.05 4.51
C LEU A 35 -17.10 -12.76 5.85
N LYS A 36 -17.05 -14.10 5.87
CA LYS A 36 -17.02 -14.87 7.13
C LYS A 36 -15.77 -14.56 7.94
N THR A 37 -14.63 -14.41 7.26
CA THR A 37 -13.34 -14.09 7.87
C THR A 37 -13.37 -12.74 8.57
N THR A 38 -13.77 -11.75 7.83
CA THR A 38 -13.77 -10.36 8.31
C THR A 38 -14.98 -10.06 9.20
N GLY A 39 -15.99 -10.93 9.24
CA GLY A 39 -17.27 -10.68 9.92
C GLY A 39 -18.04 -9.53 9.29
N ALA A 40 -17.79 -9.21 8.03
CA ALA A 40 -18.48 -8.14 7.32
C ALA A 40 -19.75 -8.62 6.62
N ASN A 41 -20.68 -7.70 6.38
CA ASN A 41 -21.95 -7.97 5.68
C ASN A 41 -21.86 -7.65 4.17
N GLY A 42 -20.76 -7.11 3.70
CA GLY A 42 -20.57 -6.76 2.31
C GLY A 42 -19.20 -6.15 2.05
N TRP A 43 -18.93 -5.86 0.79
CA TRP A 43 -17.68 -5.26 0.35
C TRP A 43 -17.92 -4.14 -0.63
N ARG A 44 -17.33 -2.98 -0.40
CA ARG A 44 -17.34 -1.83 -1.30
C ARG A 44 -15.97 -1.62 -1.91
N PHE A 45 -15.98 -1.28 -3.17
CA PHE A 45 -14.78 -0.92 -3.93
C PHE A 45 -14.87 0.50 -4.46
N LYS A 46 -13.71 1.15 -4.56
CA LYS A 46 -13.52 2.41 -5.27
C LYS A 46 -12.32 2.22 -6.18
N ARG A 47 -12.51 2.28 -7.49
CA ARG A 47 -11.52 1.88 -8.49
C ARG A 47 -11.46 2.88 -9.64
N PHE A 48 -10.28 3.03 -10.24
CA PHE A 48 -10.10 3.83 -11.45
C PHE A 48 -10.77 3.15 -12.64
N GLY A 49 -11.69 3.83 -13.32
CA GLY A 49 -12.33 3.37 -14.54
C GLY A 49 -13.64 2.59 -14.33
N SER A 50 -13.81 1.46 -15.02
CA SER A 50 -15.10 0.76 -15.08
C SER A 50 -15.49 0.09 -13.76
N ARG A 51 -16.80 0.18 -13.44
CA ARG A 51 -17.38 -0.44 -12.25
C ARG A 51 -17.67 -1.93 -12.41
N ARG A 52 -17.69 -2.45 -13.64
CA ARG A 52 -18.14 -3.81 -13.98
C ARG A 52 -17.02 -4.67 -14.53
N GLU A 53 -15.82 -4.51 -14.07
CA GLU A 53 -14.72 -5.30 -14.55
C GLU A 53 -14.84 -6.74 -14.06
N ILE A 54 -14.95 -7.66 -15.02
CA ILE A 54 -14.66 -9.04 -14.76
C ILE A 54 -13.14 -9.11 -14.67
N TYR A 55 -12.64 -9.59 -13.56
CA TYR A 55 -11.23 -9.69 -13.22
C TYR A 55 -10.35 -10.22 -14.36
N THR A 56 -10.80 -11.24 -15.11
CA THR A 56 -10.09 -11.79 -16.27
C THR A 56 -9.96 -10.81 -17.44
N ARG A 57 -10.89 -9.87 -17.62
CA ARG A 57 -10.80 -8.84 -18.67
C ARG A 57 -9.82 -7.74 -18.30
N GLU A 58 -9.72 -7.41 -17.04
CA GLU A 58 -8.78 -6.42 -16.55
C GLU A 58 -7.33 -6.86 -16.78
N ILE A 59 -7.07 -8.14 -16.58
CA ILE A 59 -5.74 -8.73 -16.77
C ILE A 59 -5.33 -8.74 -18.26
N THR A 60 -6.26 -8.97 -19.17
CA THR A 60 -5.96 -9.26 -20.56
C THR A 60 -6.14 -8.10 -21.52
N ARG A 61 -6.77 -6.99 -21.14
CA ARG A 61 -7.13 -5.89 -22.05
C ARG A 61 -6.63 -4.54 -21.58
N ARG A 62 -5.72 -3.97 -22.36
CA ARG A 62 -5.07 -2.67 -22.13
C ARG A 62 -5.99 -1.45 -21.90
N PRO A 63 -7.16 -1.28 -22.54
CA PRO A 63 -7.98 -0.10 -22.34
C PRO A 63 -8.46 0.09 -20.90
N GLU A 64 -8.66 -1.00 -20.17
CA GLU A 64 -9.18 -0.99 -18.80
C GLU A 64 -8.13 -0.55 -17.77
N HIS A 65 -6.84 -0.60 -18.14
CA HIS A 65 -5.75 -0.08 -17.31
C HIS A 65 -5.50 1.41 -17.51
N THR A 66 -6.05 2.00 -18.57
CA THR A 66 -5.74 3.40 -18.94
C THR A 66 -6.02 4.39 -17.81
N PRO A 67 -7.16 4.36 -17.10
CA PRO A 67 -7.41 5.29 -15.99
C PRO A 67 -6.38 5.15 -14.85
N TYR A 68 -5.99 3.94 -14.49
CA TYR A 68 -4.97 3.67 -13.49
C TYR A 68 -3.58 4.15 -13.94
N ILE A 69 -3.21 3.88 -15.18
CA ILE A 69 -1.94 4.34 -15.77
C ILE A 69 -1.90 5.88 -15.83
N ASN A 70 -2.99 6.51 -16.19
CA ASN A 70 -3.11 7.97 -16.20
C ASN A 70 -3.01 8.56 -14.77
N ALA A 71 -3.55 7.86 -13.77
CA ALA A 71 -3.40 8.27 -12.38
C ALA A 71 -1.95 8.17 -11.90
N LEU A 72 -1.22 7.11 -12.27
CA LEU A 72 0.23 6.99 -12.00
C LEU A 72 1.02 8.13 -12.64
N ASP A 73 0.67 8.51 -13.86
CA ASP A 73 1.31 9.61 -14.57
C ASP A 73 1.06 10.96 -13.88
N LYS A 74 -0.19 11.20 -13.46
CA LYS A 74 -0.59 12.42 -12.74
C LYS A 74 0.07 12.53 -11.36
N VAL A 75 0.13 11.46 -10.57
CA VAL A 75 0.78 11.53 -9.24
C VAL A 75 2.28 11.77 -9.34
N SER A 76 2.92 11.24 -10.38
CA SER A 76 4.34 11.50 -10.62
C SER A 76 4.60 12.95 -11.00
N ASP A 77 3.74 13.54 -11.85
CA ASP A 77 3.81 14.96 -12.17
C ASP A 77 3.55 15.82 -10.92
N ALA A 78 2.53 15.51 -10.14
CA ALA A 78 2.22 16.23 -8.92
C ALA A 78 3.38 16.17 -7.90
N ALA A 79 4.01 15.02 -7.71
CA ALA A 79 5.17 14.88 -6.85
C ALA A 79 6.36 15.71 -7.35
N LEU A 80 6.61 15.74 -8.66
CA LEU A 80 7.66 16.60 -9.22
C LEU A 80 7.33 18.09 -9.09
N HIS A 81 6.07 18.48 -9.25
CA HIS A 81 5.68 19.88 -9.18
C HIS A 81 5.68 20.44 -7.75
N SER A 82 5.49 19.61 -6.73
CA SER A 82 5.58 20.04 -5.34
C SER A 82 7.01 20.31 -4.87
N MET A 83 8.02 19.81 -5.58
CA MET A 83 9.43 20.14 -5.34
C MET A 83 9.76 21.55 -5.82
N SER A 84 10.68 22.22 -5.16
CA SER A 84 11.27 23.47 -5.65
C SER A 84 11.97 23.27 -7.01
N ALA A 85 12.07 24.34 -7.81
CA ALA A 85 12.77 24.27 -9.11
C ALA A 85 14.23 23.78 -8.96
N LYS A 86 14.91 24.19 -7.89
CA LYS A 86 16.27 23.79 -7.58
C LYS A 86 16.36 22.28 -7.30
N GLU A 87 15.47 21.76 -6.48
CA GLU A 87 15.44 20.33 -6.14
C GLU A 87 15.12 19.46 -7.34
N ARG A 88 14.13 19.85 -8.18
CA ARG A 88 13.84 19.16 -9.43
C ARG A 88 15.06 19.09 -10.36
N MET A 89 15.74 20.22 -10.54
CA MET A 89 16.96 20.28 -11.36
C MET A 89 18.05 19.34 -10.80
N MET A 90 18.14 19.22 -9.49
CA MET A 90 19.10 18.34 -8.86
C MET A 90 18.73 16.89 -9.02
N LEU A 91 17.46 16.51 -8.79
CA LEU A 91 16.95 15.15 -9.03
C LEU A 91 17.25 14.71 -10.47
N LEU A 92 16.96 15.55 -11.45
CA LEU A 92 17.15 15.23 -12.88
C LEU A 92 18.62 15.09 -13.30
N LYS A 93 19.57 15.62 -12.53
CA LYS A 93 21.01 15.58 -12.81
C LYS A 93 21.80 14.63 -11.91
N SER A 94 21.20 14.15 -10.84
CA SER A 94 21.84 13.29 -9.86
C SER A 94 21.65 11.81 -10.18
N ARG A 95 22.39 10.96 -9.46
CA ARG A 95 22.18 9.49 -9.52
C ARG A 95 20.85 9.17 -8.85
N THR A 96 19.87 8.79 -9.63
CA THR A 96 18.52 8.53 -9.15
C THR A 96 18.12 7.08 -9.42
N ALA A 97 17.68 6.37 -8.40
CA ALA A 97 17.04 5.07 -8.53
C ALA A 97 15.53 5.22 -8.74
N PHE A 98 14.93 4.33 -9.50
CA PHE A 98 13.49 4.23 -9.66
C PHE A 98 13.01 2.84 -9.25
N ILE A 99 12.21 2.76 -8.20
CA ILE A 99 11.60 1.53 -7.72
C ILE A 99 10.11 1.56 -8.05
N TYR A 100 9.66 0.58 -8.82
CA TYR A 100 8.25 0.41 -9.14
C TYR A 100 7.61 -0.59 -8.19
N ILE A 101 6.52 -0.19 -7.52
CA ILE A 101 5.73 -1.07 -6.67
C ILE A 101 4.39 -1.40 -7.33
N ASP A 102 4.01 -2.67 -7.24
CA ASP A 102 2.79 -3.19 -7.86
C ASP A 102 2.14 -4.20 -6.90
N SER A 103 0.97 -3.85 -6.38
CA SER A 103 0.23 -4.68 -5.44
C SER A 103 -1.22 -4.84 -5.91
N TRP A 104 -1.71 -6.06 -5.91
CA TRP A 104 -3.01 -6.43 -6.47
C TRP A 104 -3.92 -7.15 -5.47
N GLY A 105 -3.46 -7.42 -4.29
CA GLY A 105 -3.98 -8.35 -3.32
C GLY A 105 -3.13 -9.63 -3.31
N GLU A 106 -3.51 -10.65 -2.57
CA GLU A 106 -2.71 -11.87 -2.44
C GLU A 106 -2.69 -12.67 -3.75
N SER A 107 -1.58 -12.56 -4.47
CA SER A 107 -1.39 -13.25 -5.74
C SER A 107 -0.79 -14.65 -5.59
N GLY A 108 -0.18 -14.97 -4.46
CA GLY A 108 0.52 -16.24 -4.25
C GLY A 108 -0.36 -17.46 -4.46
N VAL A 109 -1.62 -17.44 -4.00
CA VAL A 109 -2.57 -18.53 -4.24
C VAL A 109 -2.95 -18.63 -5.71
N PHE A 110 -2.97 -17.50 -6.41
CA PHE A 110 -3.27 -17.45 -7.83
C PHE A 110 -2.14 -17.97 -8.70
N GLU A 111 -0.92 -17.72 -8.33
CA GLU A 111 0.27 -18.19 -9.04
C GLU A 111 0.32 -19.72 -9.10
N TYR A 112 -0.24 -20.38 -8.10
CA TYR A 112 -0.37 -21.85 -8.12
C TYR A 112 -1.56 -22.37 -8.95
N ASN A 113 -2.62 -21.61 -9.09
CA ASN A 113 -3.90 -22.08 -9.66
C ASN A 113 -4.24 -21.49 -11.03
N ILE A 114 -3.78 -20.31 -11.32
CA ILE A 114 -3.97 -19.65 -12.63
C ILE A 114 -2.57 -19.47 -13.18
N SER A 115 -2.30 -20.11 -14.30
CA SER A 115 -0.97 -20.14 -14.92
C SER A 115 -0.24 -18.80 -14.69
N SER A 116 0.90 -18.86 -14.06
CA SER A 116 1.84 -17.75 -13.86
C SER A 116 2.13 -16.94 -15.14
N LEU A 117 1.84 -17.52 -16.30
CA LEU A 117 1.89 -16.89 -17.61
C LEU A 117 1.08 -15.60 -17.72
N ASN A 118 -0.07 -15.50 -17.09
CA ASN A 118 -0.89 -14.30 -17.18
C ASN A 118 -0.42 -13.19 -16.23
N LEU A 119 0.09 -13.53 -15.06
CA LEU A 119 0.60 -12.56 -14.10
C LEU A 119 1.95 -11.96 -14.52
N SER A 120 2.79 -12.73 -15.19
CA SER A 120 4.09 -12.24 -15.69
C SER A 120 3.96 -11.25 -16.86
N THR A 121 2.83 -11.24 -17.55
CA THR A 121 2.57 -10.34 -18.69
C THR A 121 1.88 -9.03 -18.31
N ILE A 122 1.42 -8.90 -17.07
CA ILE A 122 0.77 -7.69 -16.60
C ILE A 122 1.84 -6.70 -16.19
N ASP A 123 2.10 -5.74 -17.05
CA ASP A 123 2.97 -4.62 -16.75
C ASP A 123 2.13 -3.34 -16.73
N THR A 124 1.89 -2.83 -15.53
CA THR A 124 1.13 -1.59 -15.30
C THR A 124 2.03 -0.36 -15.32
N LEU A 125 3.34 -0.53 -15.47
CA LEU A 125 4.28 0.58 -15.54
C LEU A 125 4.12 1.36 -16.84
N PRO A 126 3.76 2.65 -16.79
CA PRO A 126 3.71 3.49 -17.99
C PRO A 126 5.11 3.62 -18.61
N LYS A 127 5.23 3.36 -19.93
CA LYS A 127 6.50 3.39 -20.65
C LYS A 127 7.31 4.67 -20.48
N ASN A 128 6.63 5.81 -20.29
CA ASN A 128 7.26 7.13 -20.19
C ASN A 128 7.47 7.60 -18.74
N LEU A 129 6.95 6.86 -17.77
CA LEU A 129 7.00 7.28 -16.36
C LEU A 129 8.45 7.47 -15.87
N VAL A 130 9.29 6.49 -16.15
CA VAL A 130 10.70 6.50 -15.72
C VAL A 130 11.46 7.66 -16.35
N LYS A 131 11.18 7.96 -17.62
CA LYS A 131 11.83 9.05 -18.35
C LYS A 131 11.57 10.44 -17.77
N LYS A 132 10.44 10.63 -17.06
CA LYS A 132 10.14 11.90 -16.37
C LYS A 132 11.19 12.26 -15.32
N PHE A 133 11.84 11.26 -14.76
CA PHE A 133 12.89 11.42 -13.75
C PHE A 133 14.31 11.39 -14.34
N SER A 134 14.45 11.51 -15.67
CA SER A 134 15.72 11.40 -16.41
C SER A 134 16.44 10.05 -16.20
N ILE A 135 15.70 8.99 -15.98
CA ILE A 135 16.20 7.64 -15.74
C ILE A 135 15.93 6.78 -16.99
N SER A 136 16.89 5.96 -17.37
CA SER A 136 16.78 5.11 -18.57
C SER A 136 15.89 3.89 -18.35
N ASP A 137 15.93 3.30 -17.17
CA ASP A 137 15.22 2.06 -16.83
C ASP A 137 14.88 1.99 -15.34
N VAL A 138 14.05 1.04 -14.97
CA VAL A 138 13.65 0.77 -13.58
C VAL A 138 14.81 0.08 -12.86
N THR A 139 15.20 0.60 -11.69
CA THR A 139 16.22 -0.05 -10.87
C THR A 139 15.72 -1.36 -10.28
N CYS A 140 14.46 -1.37 -9.81
CA CYS A 140 13.82 -2.54 -9.23
C CYS A 140 12.30 -2.49 -9.40
N LYS A 141 11.68 -3.67 -9.56
CA LYS A 141 10.23 -3.84 -9.47
C LYS A 141 9.92 -4.74 -8.29
N ILE A 142 9.07 -4.27 -7.38
CA ILE A 142 8.62 -5.04 -6.23
C ILE A 142 7.14 -5.31 -6.42
N ARG A 143 6.81 -6.57 -6.60
CA ARG A 143 5.43 -7.05 -6.57
C ARG A 143 5.22 -7.74 -5.25
N GLY A 144 4.24 -7.30 -4.52
CA GLY A 144 3.94 -7.85 -3.21
C GLY A 144 2.68 -7.24 -2.64
N GLU A 145 2.30 -7.76 -1.49
CA GLU A 145 1.10 -7.40 -0.79
C GLU A 145 1.32 -6.14 0.08
N ASN A 146 1.09 -6.28 1.36
CA ASN A 146 1.14 -5.15 2.29
C ASN A 146 2.55 -4.57 2.49
N PHE A 147 3.59 -5.35 2.19
CA PHE A 147 4.98 -4.98 2.46
C PHE A 147 5.72 -4.30 1.31
N SER A 148 5.19 -4.28 0.08
CA SER A 148 5.97 -3.82 -1.07
C SER A 148 6.44 -2.36 -0.95
N LEU A 149 5.62 -1.45 -0.39
CA LEU A 149 6.06 -0.08 -0.12
C LEU A 149 7.15 -0.04 0.96
N TYR A 150 6.96 -0.77 2.05
CA TYR A 150 7.98 -0.85 3.11
C TYR A 150 9.31 -1.41 2.59
N GLN A 151 9.28 -2.49 1.81
CA GLN A 151 10.47 -3.07 1.20
C GLN A 151 11.17 -2.07 0.27
N ALA A 152 10.41 -1.35 -0.55
CA ALA A 152 10.95 -0.30 -1.40
C ALA A 152 11.60 0.84 -0.59
N MET A 153 10.98 1.24 0.52
CA MET A 153 11.54 2.26 1.42
C MET A 153 12.79 1.77 2.14
N ALA A 154 12.82 0.52 2.60
CA ALA A 154 14.01 -0.06 3.23
C ALA A 154 15.18 -0.10 2.24
N MET A 155 14.94 -0.53 0.98
CA MET A 155 15.95 -0.47 -0.08
C MET A 155 16.38 0.98 -0.36
N ALA A 156 15.44 1.92 -0.39
CA ALA A 156 15.78 3.33 -0.58
C ALA A 156 16.67 3.86 0.56
N GLN A 157 16.39 3.47 1.80
CA GLN A 157 17.20 3.82 2.95
C GLN A 157 18.64 3.32 2.81
N ASP A 158 18.82 2.05 2.39
CA ASP A 158 20.12 1.46 2.17
C ASP A 158 20.87 2.13 1.00
N TYR A 159 20.20 2.35 -0.14
CA TYR A 159 20.80 3.02 -1.29
C TYR A 159 21.28 4.43 -0.97
N LEU A 160 20.50 5.18 -0.20
CA LEU A 160 20.88 6.51 0.26
C LEU A 160 21.99 6.44 1.31
N ALA A 161 21.92 5.53 2.28
CA ALA A 161 22.94 5.39 3.34
C ALA A 161 24.31 5.03 2.76
N TRP A 162 24.37 4.17 1.76
CA TRP A 162 25.62 3.72 1.13
C TRP A 162 26.12 4.63 0.00
N ASP A 163 25.51 5.80 -0.21
CA ASP A 163 25.86 6.72 -1.29
C ASP A 163 25.79 6.14 -2.71
N VAL A 164 24.97 5.11 -2.91
CA VAL A 164 24.76 4.53 -4.24
C VAL A 164 23.96 5.49 -5.11
N PHE A 165 22.92 6.10 -4.54
CA PHE A 165 22.06 7.07 -5.20
C PHE A 165 21.87 8.32 -4.32
N ASP A 166 21.63 9.46 -4.96
CA ASP A 166 21.36 10.74 -4.32
C ASP A 166 19.85 10.94 -4.07
N PHE A 167 19.04 10.33 -4.96
CA PHE A 167 17.59 10.28 -4.86
C PHE A 167 17.08 8.87 -5.14
N VAL A 168 15.96 8.53 -4.52
CA VAL A 168 15.20 7.31 -4.83
C VAL A 168 13.74 7.70 -5.06
N VAL A 169 13.21 7.36 -6.23
CA VAL A 169 11.81 7.54 -6.59
C VAL A 169 11.11 6.20 -6.44
N ILE A 170 10.10 6.14 -5.59
CA ILE A 170 9.21 4.98 -5.47
C ILE A 170 7.88 5.39 -6.08
N CYS A 171 7.44 4.69 -7.10
CA CYS A 171 6.15 4.96 -7.74
C CYS A 171 5.39 3.66 -8.00
N GLY A 172 4.08 3.72 -7.90
CA GLY A 172 3.21 2.58 -8.12
C GLY A 172 1.92 2.65 -7.32
N GLY A 173 1.33 1.49 -7.04
CA GLY A 173 0.07 1.51 -6.31
C GLY A 173 -0.53 0.15 -6.01
N TYR A 174 -1.69 0.21 -5.42
CA TYR A 174 -2.54 -0.94 -5.13
C TYR A 174 -3.73 -0.95 -6.08
N ARG A 175 -3.91 -2.09 -6.76
CA ARG A 175 -5.09 -2.39 -7.58
C ARG A 175 -6.08 -3.21 -6.76
N ALA A 176 -7.22 -2.61 -6.42
CA ALA A 176 -8.27 -3.28 -5.66
C ALA A 176 -9.06 -4.25 -6.55
N VAL A 177 -8.41 -5.32 -7.03
CA VAL A 177 -9.05 -6.37 -7.82
C VAL A 177 -9.93 -7.23 -6.91
N PRO A 178 -11.26 -7.27 -7.07
CA PRO A 178 -12.16 -7.88 -6.10
C PRO A 178 -11.78 -9.29 -5.69
N LEU A 179 -11.52 -10.16 -6.66
CA LEU A 179 -11.20 -11.55 -6.38
C LEU A 179 -9.90 -11.71 -5.58
N LEU A 180 -8.87 -10.92 -5.89
CA LEU A 180 -7.60 -10.95 -5.16
C LEU A 180 -7.76 -10.36 -3.75
N ALA A 181 -8.58 -9.31 -3.58
CA ALA A 181 -8.90 -8.78 -2.27
C ALA A 181 -9.62 -9.81 -1.38
N PHE A 182 -10.51 -10.62 -1.96
CA PHE A 182 -11.19 -11.68 -1.20
C PHE A 182 -10.25 -12.82 -0.81
N THR A 183 -9.37 -13.25 -1.72
CA THR A 183 -8.39 -14.31 -1.42
C THR A 183 -7.39 -13.86 -0.37
N ALA A 184 -6.91 -12.63 -0.40
CA ALA A 184 -6.03 -12.07 0.61
C ALA A 184 -6.62 -12.20 2.02
N GLU A 185 -7.88 -11.84 2.19
CA GLU A 185 -8.55 -11.94 3.49
C GLU A 185 -8.87 -13.38 3.88
N SER A 186 -9.18 -14.26 2.96
CA SER A 186 -9.48 -15.67 3.27
C SER A 186 -8.26 -16.46 3.73
N MET A 187 -7.05 -16.06 3.35
CA MET A 187 -5.81 -16.72 3.80
C MET A 187 -5.46 -16.44 5.26
N ILE A 188 -5.78 -15.25 5.75
CA ILE A 188 -5.55 -14.89 7.15
C ILE A 188 -6.28 -15.81 8.12
N GLN A 189 -7.27 -16.58 7.64
CA GLN A 189 -8.17 -17.38 8.46
C GLN A 189 -7.71 -18.78 8.80
N SER A 190 -6.76 -19.36 8.12
CA SER A 190 -6.38 -20.74 8.42
C SER A 190 -5.91 -20.93 9.87
N GLU A 191 -5.54 -19.84 10.55
CA GLU A 191 -5.00 -19.86 11.89
C GLU A 191 -5.88 -19.22 12.99
N VAL A 192 -6.93 -18.45 12.64
CA VAL A 192 -7.74 -17.71 13.63
C VAL A 192 -9.21 -18.13 13.61
N LYS A 193 -9.47 -19.38 13.94
CA LYS A 193 -10.82 -20.00 13.84
C LYS A 193 -11.95 -19.39 14.69
N ASN A 194 -11.73 -18.43 15.59
CA ASN A 194 -12.74 -18.15 16.63
C ASN A 194 -12.99 -16.68 17.00
N LYS A 195 -12.63 -15.68 16.17
CA LYS A 195 -12.90 -14.29 16.58
C LYS A 195 -13.86 -13.59 15.63
N LYS A 196 -15.13 -13.54 16.01
CA LYS A 196 -16.15 -12.72 15.36
C LYS A 196 -15.85 -11.23 15.58
N ARG A 197 -15.89 -10.40 14.54
CA ARG A 197 -16.00 -8.95 14.71
C ARG A 197 -17.24 -8.63 15.55
N LEU A 198 -17.07 -7.78 16.54
CA LEU A 198 -18.17 -7.38 17.46
C LEU A 198 -19.23 -6.55 16.76
N ILE A 199 -18.91 -5.89 15.66
CA ILE A 199 -19.82 -5.03 14.91
C ILE A 199 -19.72 -5.42 13.42
N PRO A 200 -20.79 -5.96 12.84
CA PRO A 200 -20.84 -6.21 11.40
C PRO A 200 -20.74 -4.88 10.66
N GLY A 201 -19.86 -4.83 9.67
CA GLY A 201 -19.61 -3.66 8.85
C GLY A 201 -19.48 -4.02 7.39
N ILE A 202 -19.21 -3.04 6.57
CA ILE A 202 -18.89 -3.23 5.16
C ILE A 202 -17.38 -3.05 5.01
N ASN A 203 -16.70 -4.00 4.41
CA ASN A 203 -15.30 -3.85 4.04
C ASN A 203 -15.17 -2.83 2.90
N ILE A 204 -14.08 -2.08 2.92
CA ILE A 204 -13.81 -1.03 1.93
C ILE A 204 -12.43 -1.25 1.36
N SER A 205 -12.33 -1.46 0.05
CA SER A 205 -11.08 -1.49 -0.70
C SER A 205 -11.02 -0.33 -1.69
N ILE A 206 -9.93 0.41 -1.66
CA ILE A 206 -9.74 1.60 -2.48
C ILE A 206 -8.44 1.44 -3.26
N GLU A 207 -8.51 1.53 -4.59
CA GLU A 207 -7.32 1.69 -5.41
C GLU A 207 -6.64 2.99 -5.03
N ARG A 208 -5.33 2.94 -4.86
CA ARG A 208 -4.51 4.14 -4.68
C ARG A 208 -3.20 4.00 -5.42
N VAL A 209 -2.80 5.10 -6.00
CA VAL A 209 -1.48 5.24 -6.62
C VAL A 209 -0.71 6.34 -5.89
N GLY A 210 0.61 6.22 -5.89
CA GLY A 210 1.46 7.21 -5.26
C GLY A 210 2.83 7.31 -5.92
N CYS A 211 3.46 8.45 -5.72
CA CYS A 211 4.84 8.71 -6.07
C CYS A 211 5.51 9.38 -4.89
N PHE A 212 6.64 8.83 -4.46
CA PHE A 212 7.40 9.24 -3.29
C PHE A 212 8.85 9.46 -3.68
N ILE A 213 9.42 10.61 -3.34
CA ILE A 213 10.78 10.99 -3.69
C ILE A 213 11.58 11.14 -2.41
N PHE A 214 12.55 10.27 -2.22
CA PHE A 214 13.41 10.22 -1.05
C PHE A 214 14.81 10.76 -1.37
N SER A 215 15.42 11.42 -0.37
CA SER A 215 16.81 11.90 -0.44
C SER A 215 17.46 11.93 0.94
N LYS A 216 18.75 12.31 0.99
CA LYS A 216 19.45 12.63 2.25
C LYS A 216 19.21 14.06 2.74
N ARG A 217 18.59 14.90 1.92
CA ARG A 217 18.35 16.32 2.24
C ARG A 217 17.23 16.47 3.21
N GLU A 218 17.40 17.32 4.16
CA GLU A 218 16.39 17.66 5.14
C GLU A 218 15.10 18.16 4.47
N SER A 219 13.98 17.64 4.96
CA SER A 219 12.63 18.05 4.63
C SER A 219 11.75 17.83 5.85
N ASP A 220 10.50 18.27 5.80
CA ASP A 220 9.54 18.22 6.91
C ASP A 220 9.28 16.80 7.45
N LEU A 221 9.52 15.77 6.62
CA LEU A 221 9.32 14.38 7.00
C LEU A 221 10.63 13.58 6.93
N LYS A 222 11.15 13.23 8.10
CA LYS A 222 12.30 12.30 8.23
C LYS A 222 11.76 10.90 8.48
N ILE A 223 12.23 9.91 7.70
CA ILE A 223 11.73 8.54 7.74
C ILE A 223 12.86 7.58 8.05
N HIS A 224 12.58 6.62 8.92
CA HIS A 224 13.44 5.50 9.23
C HIS A 224 12.65 4.19 9.20
N CYS A 225 13.09 3.26 8.38
CA CYS A 225 12.53 1.90 8.33
C CYS A 225 13.24 1.06 9.38
N GLY A 226 12.49 0.54 10.33
CA GLY A 226 12.99 -0.41 11.31
C GLY A 226 13.10 -1.83 10.73
N PRO A 227 13.66 -2.78 11.46
CA PRO A 227 13.71 -4.18 11.04
C PRO A 227 12.30 -4.83 11.11
N TYR A 228 12.17 -5.98 10.43
CA TYR A 228 11.02 -6.86 10.66
C TYR A 228 11.13 -7.49 12.04
N ILE A 229 10.09 -7.39 12.85
CA ILE A 229 10.02 -7.95 14.20
C ILE A 229 9.17 -9.24 14.16
N PRO A 230 9.78 -10.42 14.29
CA PRO A 230 9.04 -11.67 14.40
C PRO A 230 8.33 -11.75 15.76
N THR A 231 7.08 -12.15 15.78
CA THR A 231 6.35 -12.41 17.04
C THR A 231 6.18 -13.91 17.24
N ALA A 232 6.44 -14.38 18.45
CA ALA A 232 6.35 -15.81 18.80
C ALA A 232 4.89 -16.32 18.89
N THR A 233 3.92 -15.42 18.83
CA THR A 233 2.50 -15.78 18.91
C THR A 233 1.88 -15.74 17.53
N ASN A 234 1.21 -16.82 17.14
CA ASN A 234 0.31 -16.90 15.97
C ASN A 234 -0.91 -15.97 16.13
N ASN A 235 -0.72 -14.81 16.71
CA ASN A 235 -1.76 -13.83 16.91
C ASN A 235 -1.46 -12.63 16.00
N PRO A 236 -2.04 -12.56 14.80
CA PRO A 236 -1.81 -11.46 13.84
C PRO A 236 -2.40 -10.14 14.33
N HIS A 237 -2.83 -10.09 15.59
CA HIS A 237 -3.58 -8.99 16.15
C HIS A 237 -2.69 -8.14 17.04
N LEU A 238 -2.48 -6.90 16.66
CA LEU A 238 -1.74 -5.88 17.40
C LEU A 238 -0.46 -6.46 18.02
N PRO A 239 0.63 -6.46 17.30
CA PRO A 239 1.90 -6.80 17.91
C PRO A 239 2.11 -5.85 19.10
N ASP A 240 2.55 -6.40 20.24
CA ASP A 240 3.08 -5.57 21.30
C ASP A 240 4.28 -4.84 20.70
N VAL A 241 4.10 -3.56 20.38
CA VAL A 241 5.12 -2.76 19.70
C VAL A 241 6.18 -2.42 20.72
N GLU A 242 7.37 -2.96 20.53
CA GLU A 242 8.51 -2.70 21.39
C GLU A 242 9.06 -1.28 21.16
N ASN A 243 9.65 -0.69 22.20
CA ASN A 243 10.33 0.61 22.18
C ASN A 243 9.46 1.76 21.68
N THR A 244 8.42 2.10 22.45
CA THR A 244 7.52 3.21 22.12
C THR A 244 7.79 4.50 22.89
N ASP A 245 8.85 4.56 23.71
CA ASP A 245 9.09 5.67 24.65
C ASP A 245 9.28 7.02 23.94
N ASP A 246 9.81 7.00 22.70
CA ASP A 246 10.03 8.20 21.89
C ASP A 246 8.95 8.40 20.80
N ILE A 247 7.80 7.70 20.89
CA ILE A 247 6.78 7.70 19.87
C ILE A 247 5.52 8.35 20.40
N ASP A 248 5.07 9.42 19.74
CA ASP A 248 3.88 10.15 20.12
C ASP A 248 2.60 9.46 19.64
N LEU A 249 2.63 8.88 18.43
CA LEU A 249 1.48 8.27 17.78
C LEU A 249 1.83 6.92 17.15
N LEU A 250 0.86 5.99 17.20
CA LEU A 250 0.93 4.69 16.53
C LEU A 250 -0.13 4.60 15.44
N ALA A 251 0.29 4.38 14.19
CA ALA A 251 -0.61 4.10 13.08
C ALA A 251 -0.51 2.62 12.67
N TYR A 252 -1.65 1.99 12.43
CA TYR A 252 -1.73 0.59 12.05
C TYR A 252 -2.25 0.47 10.62
N ALA A 253 -1.48 -0.18 9.76
CA ALA A 253 -1.79 -0.41 8.36
C ALA A 253 -2.42 -1.78 8.07
N GLY A 254 -2.90 -2.47 9.10
CA GLY A 254 -3.57 -3.76 9.00
C GLY A 254 -4.90 -3.78 9.73
N GLY A 255 -5.72 -4.79 9.46
CA GLY A 255 -6.98 -4.97 10.15
C GLY A 255 -6.77 -5.23 11.65
N ILE A 256 -7.32 -4.38 12.49
CA ILE A 256 -7.20 -4.48 13.94
C ILE A 256 -8.32 -5.35 14.48
N ASN A 257 -7.94 -6.37 15.25
CA ASN A 257 -8.93 -7.11 16.02
C ASN A 257 -9.34 -6.30 17.26
N LYS A 258 -10.60 -5.87 17.32
CA LYS A 258 -11.16 -5.07 18.40
C LYS A 258 -11.28 -5.80 19.76
N THR A 259 -10.70 -6.98 19.92
CA THR A 259 -10.75 -7.73 21.19
C THR A 259 -9.78 -7.21 22.25
N LYS A 260 -8.75 -6.44 21.86
CA LYS A 260 -7.89 -5.70 22.81
C LYS A 260 -8.20 -4.20 22.71
N PRO A 261 -8.20 -3.46 23.82
CA PRO A 261 -8.34 -2.02 23.77
C PRO A 261 -7.23 -1.43 22.92
N PHE A 262 -7.62 -0.61 21.96
CA PHE A 262 -6.69 0.15 21.15
C PHE A 262 -5.96 1.16 22.02
N PRO A 263 -4.65 1.35 21.91
CA PRO A 263 -3.97 2.42 22.63
C PRO A 263 -4.66 3.75 22.34
N HIS A 264 -4.83 4.60 23.33
CA HIS A 264 -5.49 5.90 23.16
C HIS A 264 -4.84 6.80 22.10
N THR A 265 -3.56 6.53 21.80
CA THR A 265 -2.75 7.21 20.77
C THR A 265 -2.72 6.47 19.44
N GLY A 266 -3.51 5.42 19.27
CA GLY A 266 -3.47 4.56 18.10
C GLY A 266 -4.44 5.00 16.99
N ILE A 267 -3.99 4.90 15.73
CA ILE A 267 -4.74 5.25 14.53
C ILE A 267 -4.93 3.98 13.68
N ASP A 268 -6.18 3.59 13.45
CA ASP A 268 -6.53 2.53 12.49
C ASP A 268 -6.66 3.14 11.10
N LEU A 269 -5.64 2.98 10.27
CA LEU A 269 -5.60 3.53 8.92
C LEU A 269 -6.67 2.90 8.01
N ILE A 270 -6.95 1.60 8.17
CA ILE A 270 -7.97 0.91 7.37
C ILE A 270 -9.37 1.37 7.76
N ALA A 271 -9.66 1.48 9.04
CA ALA A 271 -10.97 1.97 9.49
C ALA A 271 -11.23 3.40 9.02
N ARG A 272 -10.17 4.21 8.95
CA ARG A 272 -10.27 5.63 8.61
C ARG A 272 -10.31 5.91 7.11
N TYR A 273 -9.46 5.23 6.35
CA TYR A 273 -9.21 5.53 4.94
C TYR A 273 -9.58 4.41 3.97
N GLY A 274 -10.04 3.26 4.48
CA GLY A 274 -10.22 2.04 3.69
C GLY A 274 -8.90 1.31 3.41
N CYS A 275 -9.01 0.04 3.05
CA CYS A 275 -7.86 -0.79 2.70
C CYS A 275 -7.31 -0.41 1.32
N SER A 276 -6.01 -0.18 1.24
CA SER A 276 -5.30 0.08 -0.02
C SER A 276 -4.02 -0.76 -0.14
N GLY A 277 -4.05 -1.98 0.39
CA GLY A 277 -2.92 -2.90 0.33
C GLY A 277 -1.60 -2.23 0.75
N CYS A 278 -0.59 -2.37 -0.08
CA CYS A 278 0.73 -1.79 0.17
C CYS A 278 0.76 -0.25 0.32
N MET A 279 -0.27 0.45 -0.15
CA MET A 279 -0.37 1.91 -0.04
C MET A 279 -0.97 2.35 1.30
N THR A 280 -1.60 1.45 2.06
CA THR A 280 -2.20 1.78 3.37
C THR A 280 -1.20 2.41 4.35
N PRO A 281 0.06 1.92 4.48
CA PRO A 281 1.03 2.53 5.40
C PRO A 281 1.33 3.99 5.10
N ALA A 282 1.37 4.38 3.83
CA ALA A 282 1.64 5.75 3.43
C ALA A 282 0.53 6.75 3.81
N LEU A 283 -0.66 6.26 4.14
CA LEU A 283 -1.76 7.10 4.63
C LEU A 283 -1.47 7.72 6.00
N SER A 284 -0.46 7.24 6.72
CA SER A 284 0.06 7.89 7.92
C SER A 284 0.58 9.30 7.62
N TRP A 285 1.23 9.52 6.46
CA TRP A 285 1.67 10.85 6.03
C TRP A 285 0.49 11.76 5.65
N GLN A 286 -0.54 11.18 5.04
CA GLN A 286 -1.79 11.91 4.80
C GLN A 286 -2.45 12.33 6.12
N TYR A 287 -2.39 11.48 7.14
CA TYR A 287 -2.88 11.80 8.47
C TYR A 287 -2.13 12.97 9.10
N ILE A 288 -0.78 12.96 9.06
CA ILE A 288 0.05 14.07 9.56
C ILE A 288 -0.38 15.38 8.91
N ASN A 289 -0.49 15.41 7.58
CA ASN A 289 -0.89 16.62 6.86
C ASN A 289 -2.33 17.06 7.15
N GLN A 290 -3.26 16.12 7.20
CA GLN A 290 -4.68 16.42 7.42
C GLN A 290 -4.93 17.06 8.78
N TYR A 291 -4.15 16.68 9.79
CA TYR A 291 -4.29 17.20 11.16
C TYR A 291 -3.25 18.28 11.47
N ALA A 292 -2.46 18.70 10.49
CA ALA A 292 -1.39 19.69 10.64
C ALA A 292 -0.54 19.41 11.90
N LEU A 293 -0.10 18.14 12.04
CA LEU A 293 0.71 17.73 13.18
C LEU A 293 2.10 18.33 13.05
N HIS A 294 2.65 18.82 14.16
CA HIS A 294 3.97 19.42 14.21
C HIS A 294 4.79 18.86 15.37
N ASN A 295 6.10 18.71 15.16
CA ASN A 295 7.07 18.34 16.18
C ASN A 295 6.75 17.04 16.92
N GLY A 296 6.80 15.92 16.20
CA GLY A 296 6.55 14.62 16.81
C GLY A 296 7.06 13.45 15.99
N CYS A 297 6.85 12.25 16.52
CA CYS A 297 7.15 10.98 15.88
C CYS A 297 5.92 10.10 15.78
N LEU A 298 5.62 9.63 14.57
CA LEU A 298 4.58 8.67 14.29
C LEU A 298 5.19 7.36 13.80
N ARG A 299 4.96 6.26 14.51
CA ARG A 299 5.30 4.91 14.05
C ARG A 299 4.16 4.31 13.27
N THR A 300 4.45 3.86 12.05
CA THR A 300 3.50 3.12 11.22
C THR A 300 3.84 1.63 11.27
N VAL A 301 2.91 0.84 11.79
CA VAL A 301 3.04 -0.61 11.96
C VAL A 301 2.31 -1.34 10.84
N ILE A 302 3.01 -2.26 10.20
CA ILE A 302 2.51 -3.08 9.09
C ILE A 302 2.54 -4.54 9.54
N PRO A 303 1.39 -5.14 9.90
CA PRO A 303 1.36 -6.51 10.36
C PRO A 303 1.70 -7.49 9.24
N GLY A 304 2.43 -8.55 9.59
CA GLY A 304 2.68 -9.69 8.71
C GLY A 304 1.43 -10.55 8.52
N VAL A 305 1.38 -11.28 7.43
CA VAL A 305 0.26 -12.19 7.13
C VAL A 305 0.21 -13.37 8.12
N VAL A 306 1.37 -13.92 8.47
CA VAL A 306 1.48 -15.10 9.34
C VAL A 306 1.79 -14.68 10.78
N SER A 307 2.85 -13.91 10.99
CA SER A 307 3.29 -13.47 12.33
C SER A 307 4.20 -12.25 12.18
N GLY A 308 4.40 -11.52 13.28
CA GLY A 308 5.32 -10.38 13.28
C GLY A 308 4.79 -9.13 12.58
N TYR A 309 5.66 -8.15 12.47
CA TYR A 309 5.36 -6.87 11.82
C TYR A 309 6.63 -6.18 11.30
N ALA A 310 6.44 -5.34 10.31
CA ALA A 310 7.41 -4.33 9.94
C ALA A 310 6.91 -2.96 10.42
N TYR A 311 7.80 -2.00 10.50
CA TYR A 311 7.43 -0.63 10.86
C TYR A 311 8.37 0.39 10.24
N PHE A 312 7.90 1.62 10.17
CA PHE A 312 8.74 2.78 9.94
C PHE A 312 8.31 3.94 10.82
N ASP A 313 9.27 4.72 11.24
CA ASP A 313 9.07 5.92 12.03
C ASP A 313 9.15 7.14 11.12
N THR A 314 8.24 8.08 11.34
CA THR A 314 8.17 9.36 10.65
C THR A 314 8.25 10.48 11.67
N TRP A 315 9.39 11.21 11.69
CA TRP A 315 9.50 12.46 12.42
C TRP A 315 8.99 13.59 11.53
N TYR A 316 8.13 14.40 12.07
CA TYR A 316 7.53 15.55 11.38
C TYR A 316 7.79 16.82 12.19
N GLN A 317 8.13 17.90 11.48
CA GLN A 317 8.48 19.22 12.03
C GLN A 317 7.35 20.23 11.78
#